data_6535a6ac93327a4476ddc47a313d0c77
#
_entry.id   6535a6ac93327a4476ddc47a313d0c77
#
_cell.length_a   1.000
_cell.length_b   1.000
_cell.length_c   1.000
_cell.angle_alpha   90.00
_cell.angle_beta   90.00
_cell.angle_gamma   90.00
#
_symmetry.space_group_name_H-M   'P 1'
#
loop_
_entity.id
_entity.type
_entity.pdbx_description
1 polymer ?
#
loop_
_entity_poly.entity_id
_entity_poly.type
_entity_poly.pdbx_seq_one_letter_code
_entity_poly.pdbx_strand_id
1 'polypeptide(L)'
;MDALQTVTYPGTKKNLVESEMVADNLRIDGSKVSFSLIFPRDTDPFLKSTVKAAEAAIRYNVNKMEGEGCGNEMEIEISLEYKSKPRPEVGKLLPEVKNVIAVSSGKGGVGKSTVSANLAIALARLGYKVGLLDTDIFGPSMPKMFDVEDARPYAVDVDGRKLIEPVEKYGVKLLSIGFFVNLDTATLWRGGMASNALKQLIADANWGDLD
;
A
#
# COMPACT_ATOMS: atom_id res chain seq x y z
N MET A 1 -4.86 17.28 29.27
CA MET A 1 -3.58 17.08 28.53
C MET A 1 -2.49 16.48 29.41
N ASP A 2 -2.28 16.96 30.64
CA ASP A 2 -1.22 16.46 31.56
C ASP A 2 -1.27 14.95 31.81
N ALA A 3 -2.49 14.39 31.91
CA ALA A 3 -2.66 12.95 32.05
C ALA A 3 -2.07 12.15 30.87
N LEU A 4 -2.21 12.65 29.65
CA LEU A 4 -1.73 11.97 28.44
C LEU A 4 -0.21 12.13 28.22
N GLN A 5 0.41 13.13 28.85
CA GLN A 5 1.87 13.27 28.90
C GLN A 5 2.54 12.18 29.75
N THR A 6 1.80 11.55 30.67
CA THR A 6 2.34 10.45 31.49
C THR A 6 2.35 9.11 30.77
N VAL A 7 1.62 8.99 29.64
CA VAL A 7 1.50 7.74 28.88
C VAL A 7 2.54 7.71 27.76
N THR A 8 3.46 6.75 27.85
CA THR A 8 4.50 6.54 26.85
C THR A 8 4.03 5.56 25.78
N TYR A 9 4.21 5.91 24.51
CA TYR A 9 3.95 5.01 23.39
C TYR A 9 5.17 4.08 23.17
N PRO A 10 4.99 2.76 23.24
CA PRO A 10 6.11 1.82 23.16
C PRO A 10 6.91 1.89 21.86
N GLY A 11 6.26 2.29 20.77
CA GLY A 11 6.89 2.40 19.45
C GLY A 11 7.92 3.52 19.29
N THR A 12 7.84 4.60 20.10
CA THR A 12 8.72 5.78 19.95
C THR A 12 9.49 6.13 21.23
N LYS A 13 9.15 5.54 22.36
CA LYS A 13 9.63 5.90 23.71
C LYS A 13 9.33 7.36 24.13
N LYS A 14 8.46 8.06 23.39
CA LYS A 14 7.96 9.39 23.71
C LYS A 14 6.54 9.29 24.26
N ASN A 15 6.08 10.31 24.97
CA ASN A 15 4.69 10.33 25.42
C ASN A 15 3.70 10.58 24.27
N LEU A 16 2.39 10.37 24.52
CA LEU A 16 1.37 10.49 23.49
C LEU A 16 1.26 11.89 22.92
N VAL A 17 1.51 12.92 23.70
CA VAL A 17 1.45 14.33 23.27
C VAL A 17 2.67 14.68 22.41
N GLU A 18 3.88 14.35 22.87
CA GLU A 18 5.12 14.55 22.11
C GLU A 18 5.19 13.73 20.81
N SER A 19 4.46 12.62 20.76
CA SER A 19 4.37 11.78 19.56
C SER A 19 3.28 12.25 18.58
N GLU A 20 2.62 13.37 18.88
CA GLU A 20 1.50 13.90 18.09
C GLU A 20 0.40 12.85 17.85
N MET A 21 0.19 11.97 18.84
CA MET A 21 -0.82 10.92 18.77
C MET A 21 -2.17 11.34 19.34
N VAL A 22 -2.31 12.52 19.89
CA VAL A 22 -3.57 13.10 20.39
C VAL A 22 -4.07 14.11 19.36
N ALA A 23 -5.27 13.90 18.84
CA ALA A 23 -5.89 14.84 17.91
C ALA A 23 -6.37 16.11 18.61
N ASP A 24 -6.48 17.20 17.86
CA ASP A 24 -6.92 18.52 18.35
C ASP A 24 -8.46 18.61 18.52
N ASN A 25 -9.11 17.47 18.83
CA ASN A 25 -10.56 17.38 18.95
C ASN A 25 -11.03 16.99 20.37
N LEU A 26 -10.18 17.23 21.38
CA LEU A 26 -10.53 16.99 22.79
C LEU A 26 -11.76 17.83 23.20
N ARG A 27 -12.80 17.17 23.65
CA ARG A 27 -14.01 17.78 24.21
C ARG A 27 -14.31 17.25 25.59
N ILE A 28 -14.71 18.14 26.46
CA ILE A 28 -15.16 17.81 27.83
C ILE A 28 -16.56 18.37 27.98
N ASP A 29 -17.52 17.50 28.25
CA ASP A 29 -18.93 17.85 28.47
C ASP A 29 -19.41 17.18 29.78
N GLY A 30 -19.41 17.96 30.86
CA GLY A 30 -19.68 17.45 32.20
C GLY A 30 -18.74 16.32 32.59
N SER A 31 -19.27 15.13 32.84
CA SER A 31 -18.51 13.93 33.17
C SER A 31 -18.02 13.12 31.95
N LYS A 32 -18.30 13.61 30.72
CA LYS A 32 -17.88 12.93 29.48
C LYS A 32 -16.66 13.61 28.86
N VAL A 33 -15.62 12.81 28.60
CA VAL A 33 -14.42 13.22 27.87
C VAL A 33 -14.33 12.45 26.57
N SER A 34 -14.28 13.17 25.45
CA SER A 34 -14.13 12.57 24.12
C SER A 34 -12.92 13.16 23.38
N PHE A 35 -12.11 12.32 22.77
CA PHE A 35 -10.98 12.70 21.94
C PHE A 35 -10.55 11.55 21.01
N SER A 36 -9.71 11.86 20.01
CA SER A 36 -9.17 10.84 19.12
C SER A 36 -7.68 10.59 19.39
N LEU A 37 -7.29 9.33 19.30
CA LEU A 37 -5.89 8.91 19.25
C LEU A 37 -5.52 8.53 17.80
N ILE A 38 -4.41 9.11 17.32
CA ILE A 38 -3.90 8.93 15.96
C ILE A 38 -2.80 7.88 15.97
N PHE A 39 -3.05 6.73 15.35
CA PHE A 39 -2.06 5.66 15.21
C PHE A 39 -1.42 5.61 13.83
N PRO A 40 -0.19 5.09 13.69
CA PRO A 40 0.47 4.94 12.40
C PRO A 40 -0.29 4.00 11.44
N ARG A 41 -0.94 2.95 11.98
CA ARG A 41 -1.69 1.92 11.23
C ARG A 41 -2.83 1.36 12.07
N ASP A 42 -3.84 0.83 11.42
CA ASP A 42 -4.97 0.10 12.04
C ASP A 42 -4.55 -1.25 12.68
N THR A 43 -3.44 -1.83 12.22
CA THR A 43 -2.85 -3.09 12.71
C THR A 43 -1.74 -2.88 13.74
N ASP A 44 -1.70 -1.71 14.39
CA ASP A 44 -0.66 -1.41 15.38
C ASP A 44 -0.76 -2.35 16.59
N PRO A 45 0.30 -3.11 16.94
CA PRO A 45 0.26 -4.08 18.03
C PRO A 45 0.04 -3.43 19.41
N PHE A 46 0.37 -2.15 19.55
CA PHE A 46 0.24 -1.40 20.80
C PHE A 46 -1.07 -0.63 20.94
N LEU A 47 -1.96 -0.70 19.94
CA LEU A 47 -3.21 0.06 19.91
C LEU A 47 -4.05 -0.17 21.18
N LYS A 48 -4.38 -1.43 21.47
CA LYS A 48 -5.22 -1.77 22.64
C LYS A 48 -4.58 -1.40 23.97
N SER A 49 -3.27 -1.59 24.10
CA SER A 49 -2.54 -1.26 25.33
C SER A 49 -2.44 0.24 25.55
N THR A 50 -2.22 1.00 24.47
CA THR A 50 -2.12 2.47 24.51
C THR A 50 -3.47 3.12 24.86
N VAL A 51 -4.57 2.64 24.27
CA VAL A 51 -5.92 3.11 24.60
C VAL A 51 -6.23 2.88 26.08
N LYS A 52 -6.00 1.67 26.59
CA LYS A 52 -6.19 1.36 28.03
C LYS A 52 -5.32 2.20 28.95
N ALA A 53 -4.06 2.44 28.57
CA ALA A 53 -3.15 3.28 29.35
C ALA A 53 -3.60 4.74 29.38
N ALA A 54 -4.08 5.27 28.25
CA ALA A 54 -4.62 6.62 28.18
C ALA A 54 -5.88 6.79 29.04
N GLU A 55 -6.79 5.82 28.98
CA GLU A 55 -8.00 5.81 29.81
C GLU A 55 -7.65 5.76 31.32
N ALA A 56 -6.75 4.87 31.71
CA ALA A 56 -6.31 4.73 33.09
C ALA A 56 -5.62 6.00 33.61
N ALA A 57 -4.77 6.65 32.79
CA ALA A 57 -4.10 7.88 33.15
C ALA A 57 -5.07 9.04 33.35
N ILE A 58 -6.12 9.15 32.53
CA ILE A 58 -7.16 10.16 32.69
C ILE A 58 -7.93 9.93 34.00
N ARG A 59 -8.40 8.71 34.26
CA ARG A 59 -9.11 8.36 35.50
C ARG A 59 -8.28 8.64 36.74
N TYR A 60 -6.99 8.27 36.71
CA TYR A 60 -6.08 8.51 37.82
C TYR A 60 -5.89 10.01 38.09
N ASN A 61 -5.70 10.82 37.07
CA ASN A 61 -5.51 12.27 37.24
C ASN A 61 -6.77 12.96 37.76
N VAL A 62 -7.94 12.57 37.31
CA VAL A 62 -9.22 13.13 37.82
C VAL A 62 -9.44 12.75 39.28
N ASN A 63 -9.22 11.49 39.67
CA ASN A 63 -9.30 11.07 41.06
C ASN A 63 -8.34 11.86 41.97
N LYS A 64 -7.18 12.22 41.44
CA LYS A 64 -6.18 13.02 42.18
C LYS A 64 -6.58 14.48 42.37
N MET A 65 -7.34 15.05 41.40
CA MET A 65 -7.74 16.46 41.40
C MET A 65 -9.07 16.69 42.11
N GLU A 66 -10.04 15.82 41.93
CA GLU A 66 -11.42 16.02 42.39
C GLU A 66 -11.85 15.09 43.53
N GLY A 67 -11.00 14.14 43.92
CA GLY A 67 -11.24 13.18 45.00
C GLY A 67 -11.44 11.75 44.54
N GLU A 68 -11.27 10.80 45.49
CA GLU A 68 -11.38 9.36 45.18
C GLU A 68 -12.80 9.01 44.74
N GLY A 69 -12.90 8.42 43.53
CA GLY A 69 -14.16 7.95 42.94
C GLY A 69 -14.63 8.76 41.72
N CYS A 70 -14.35 10.05 41.64
CA CYS A 70 -14.81 10.92 40.54
C CYS A 70 -14.35 10.44 39.15
N GLY A 71 -13.14 9.93 39.03
CA GLY A 71 -12.65 9.36 37.77
C GLY A 71 -13.34 8.07 37.32
N ASN A 72 -13.97 7.35 38.25
CA ASN A 72 -14.71 6.11 37.91
C ASN A 72 -16.09 6.40 37.35
N GLU A 73 -16.67 7.56 37.64
CA GLU A 73 -17.97 8.01 37.13
C GLU A 73 -17.85 8.69 35.75
N MET A 74 -16.60 8.96 35.29
CA MET A 74 -16.38 9.58 34.00
C MET A 74 -16.60 8.60 32.85
N GLU A 75 -17.33 9.07 31.85
CA GLU A 75 -17.44 8.42 30.55
C GLU A 75 -16.28 8.90 29.64
N ILE A 76 -15.37 8.00 29.28
CA ILE A 76 -14.24 8.32 28.41
C ILE A 76 -14.47 7.66 27.07
N GLU A 77 -14.64 8.47 26.03
CA GLU A 77 -14.83 8.03 24.66
C GLU A 77 -13.57 8.33 23.84
N ILE A 78 -12.83 7.29 23.47
CA ILE A 78 -11.60 7.40 22.68
C ILE A 78 -11.89 6.89 21.27
N SER A 79 -11.91 7.80 20.31
CA SER A 79 -12.00 7.46 18.89
C SER A 79 -10.60 7.17 18.33
N LEU A 80 -10.53 6.31 17.31
CA LEU A 80 -9.27 5.94 16.70
C LEU A 80 -9.18 6.57 15.31
N GLU A 81 -8.12 7.31 15.08
CA GLU A 81 -7.75 7.82 13.79
C GLU A 81 -6.42 7.19 13.36
N TYR A 82 -6.22 7.04 12.07
CA TYR A 82 -5.00 6.45 11.55
C TYR A 82 -4.30 7.44 10.64
N LYS A 83 -2.99 7.66 10.87
CA LYS A 83 -2.12 8.32 9.90
C LYS A 83 -1.99 7.35 8.72
N SER A 84 -3.03 7.22 7.92
CA SER A 84 -2.88 6.56 6.63
C SER A 84 -1.83 7.36 5.86
N LYS A 85 -0.68 6.75 5.56
CA LYS A 85 0.10 7.24 4.42
C LYS A 85 -0.91 7.33 3.28
N PRO A 86 -1.04 8.48 2.60
CA PRO A 86 -1.90 8.52 1.43
C PRO A 86 -1.51 7.31 0.60
N ARG A 87 -2.45 6.39 0.35
CA ARG A 87 -2.26 5.35 -0.66
C ARG A 87 -1.91 6.15 -1.91
N PRO A 88 -0.76 5.90 -2.55
CA PRO A 88 -0.51 6.55 -3.81
C PRO A 88 -1.77 6.31 -4.64
N GLU A 89 -2.43 7.39 -5.03
CA GLU A 89 -3.62 7.29 -5.87
C GLU A 89 -3.18 6.47 -7.08
N VAL A 90 -3.82 5.33 -7.31
CA VAL A 90 -3.47 4.42 -8.42
C VAL A 90 -3.49 5.21 -9.75
N GLY A 91 -4.31 6.25 -9.84
CA GLY A 91 -4.35 7.19 -10.95
C GLY A 91 -3.10 8.05 -11.16
N LYS A 92 -2.18 8.12 -10.18
CA LYS A 92 -0.88 8.83 -10.35
C LYS A 92 0.24 7.92 -10.86
N LEU A 93 0.10 6.60 -10.73
CA LEU A 93 1.08 5.63 -11.24
C LEU A 93 0.91 5.39 -12.75
N LEU A 94 -0.32 5.46 -13.24
CA LEU A 94 -0.68 5.19 -14.64
C LEU A 94 -1.67 6.26 -15.13
N PRO A 95 -1.23 7.53 -15.28
CA PRO A 95 -2.15 8.65 -15.58
C PRO A 95 -2.81 8.54 -16.95
N GLU A 96 -2.19 7.82 -17.88
CA GLU A 96 -2.64 7.67 -19.28
C GLU A 96 -3.37 6.34 -19.52
N VAL A 97 -3.60 5.53 -18.48
CA VAL A 97 -4.32 4.26 -18.56
C VAL A 97 -5.73 4.44 -18.03
N LYS A 98 -6.73 4.18 -18.87
CA LYS A 98 -8.14 4.37 -18.52
C LYS A 98 -8.68 3.28 -17.62
N ASN A 99 -8.34 2.01 -17.89
CA ASN A 99 -8.84 0.86 -17.15
C ASN A 99 -7.71 -0.10 -16.77
N VAL A 100 -7.76 -0.65 -15.56
CA VAL A 100 -6.82 -1.67 -15.08
C VAL A 100 -7.59 -2.91 -14.67
N ILE A 101 -7.28 -4.04 -15.30
CA ILE A 101 -7.87 -5.34 -15.01
C ILE A 101 -6.83 -6.20 -14.32
N ALA A 102 -7.10 -6.64 -13.09
CA ALA A 102 -6.24 -7.56 -12.37
C ALA A 102 -6.76 -9.00 -12.47
N VAL A 103 -5.92 -9.91 -13.00
CA VAL A 103 -6.22 -11.35 -13.05
C VAL A 103 -5.41 -12.06 -11.99
N SER A 104 -6.06 -12.58 -10.96
CA SER A 104 -5.40 -13.25 -9.84
C SER A 104 -6.12 -14.54 -9.44
N SER A 105 -5.43 -15.40 -8.70
CA SER A 105 -6.04 -16.59 -8.07
C SER A 105 -5.27 -17.00 -6.83
N GLY A 106 -5.97 -17.59 -5.87
CA GLY A 106 -5.36 -18.14 -4.64
C GLY A 106 -4.68 -19.51 -4.84
N LYS A 107 -4.75 -20.12 -6.04
CA LYS A 107 -4.18 -21.44 -6.32
C LYS A 107 -3.30 -21.41 -7.56
N GLY A 108 -2.15 -22.08 -7.52
CA GLY A 108 -1.29 -22.25 -8.67
C GLY A 108 -1.89 -23.19 -9.75
N GLY A 109 -1.48 -23.00 -11.01
CA GLY A 109 -1.84 -23.91 -12.11
C GLY A 109 -3.29 -23.84 -12.61
N VAL A 110 -4.07 -22.84 -12.22
CA VAL A 110 -5.50 -22.69 -12.62
C VAL A 110 -5.71 -21.93 -13.93
N GLY A 111 -4.64 -21.53 -14.61
CA GLY A 111 -4.72 -20.88 -15.91
C GLY A 111 -4.75 -19.35 -15.89
N LYS A 112 -4.30 -18.68 -14.80
CA LYS A 112 -4.22 -17.20 -14.73
C LYS A 112 -3.54 -16.59 -15.96
N SER A 113 -2.31 -17.04 -16.24
CA SER A 113 -1.51 -16.54 -17.36
C SER A 113 -2.21 -16.76 -18.70
N THR A 114 -2.82 -17.95 -18.87
CA THR A 114 -3.58 -18.28 -20.09
C THR A 114 -4.77 -17.33 -20.28
N VAL A 115 -5.52 -17.06 -19.21
CA VAL A 115 -6.66 -16.12 -19.26
C VAL A 115 -6.17 -14.72 -19.57
N SER A 116 -5.11 -14.25 -18.89
CA SER A 116 -4.57 -12.90 -19.09
C SER A 116 -4.07 -12.69 -20.53
N ALA A 117 -3.29 -13.64 -21.06
CA ALA A 117 -2.76 -13.57 -22.42
C ALA A 117 -3.88 -13.54 -23.48
N ASN A 118 -4.85 -14.45 -23.37
CA ASN A 118 -5.96 -14.51 -24.31
C ASN A 118 -6.88 -13.29 -24.22
N LEU A 119 -7.13 -12.77 -23.00
CA LEU A 119 -7.91 -11.56 -22.80
C LEU A 119 -7.22 -10.35 -23.44
N ALA A 120 -5.92 -10.18 -23.21
CA ALA A 120 -5.15 -9.07 -23.77
C ALA A 120 -5.16 -9.10 -25.31
N ILE A 121 -4.92 -10.26 -25.91
CA ILE A 121 -4.95 -10.41 -27.38
C ILE A 121 -6.36 -10.21 -27.92
N ALA A 122 -7.39 -10.70 -27.23
CA ALA A 122 -8.78 -10.51 -27.67
C ALA A 122 -9.17 -9.01 -27.67
N LEU A 123 -8.81 -8.27 -26.61
CA LEU A 123 -9.05 -6.83 -26.54
C LEU A 123 -8.29 -6.08 -27.64
N ALA A 124 -7.02 -6.41 -27.88
CA ALA A 124 -6.23 -5.82 -28.95
C ALA A 124 -6.86 -6.07 -30.34
N ARG A 125 -7.37 -7.28 -30.58
CA ARG A 125 -8.11 -7.60 -31.82
C ARG A 125 -9.42 -6.85 -31.98
N LEU A 126 -10.03 -6.43 -30.89
CA LEU A 126 -11.21 -5.55 -30.90
C LEU A 126 -10.85 -4.06 -31.11
N GLY A 127 -9.57 -3.73 -31.25
CA GLY A 127 -9.09 -2.38 -31.53
C GLY A 127 -8.74 -1.54 -30.31
N TYR A 128 -8.74 -2.14 -29.11
CA TYR A 128 -8.29 -1.45 -27.90
C TYR A 128 -6.77 -1.40 -27.82
N LYS A 129 -6.24 -0.32 -27.25
CA LYS A 129 -4.82 -0.18 -26.90
C LYS A 129 -4.57 -0.91 -25.58
N VAL A 130 -3.85 -2.01 -25.62
CA VAL A 130 -3.71 -2.92 -24.48
C VAL A 130 -2.26 -3.04 -24.02
N GLY A 131 -2.05 -2.86 -22.71
CA GLY A 131 -0.82 -3.22 -22.01
C GLY A 131 -1.02 -4.48 -21.16
N LEU A 132 -0.03 -5.35 -21.13
CA LEU A 132 0.00 -6.55 -20.28
C LEU A 132 1.25 -6.53 -19.42
N LEU A 133 1.06 -6.47 -18.10
CA LEU A 133 2.15 -6.57 -17.14
C LEU A 133 2.12 -7.94 -16.46
N ASP A 134 3.20 -8.71 -16.64
CA ASP A 134 3.43 -9.97 -15.93
C ASP A 134 4.06 -9.69 -14.56
N THR A 135 3.31 -9.95 -13.51
CA THR A 135 3.71 -9.74 -12.12
C THR A 135 4.17 -11.02 -11.41
N ASP A 136 4.26 -12.14 -12.12
CA ASP A 136 4.75 -13.40 -11.56
C ASP A 136 6.28 -13.41 -11.52
N ILE A 137 6.84 -13.10 -10.34
CA ILE A 137 8.29 -12.97 -10.15
C ILE A 137 8.97 -14.33 -10.12
N PHE A 138 8.28 -15.35 -9.64
CA PHE A 138 8.87 -16.69 -9.46
C PHE A 138 8.72 -17.60 -10.65
N GLY A 139 7.86 -17.25 -11.60
CA GLY A 139 7.61 -18.05 -12.79
C GLY A 139 7.04 -17.20 -13.93
N PRO A 140 7.78 -16.16 -14.38
CA PRO A 140 7.29 -15.29 -15.44
C PRO A 140 7.05 -16.10 -16.70
N SER A 141 5.80 -16.18 -17.13
CA SER A 141 5.38 -17.04 -18.23
C SER A 141 4.99 -16.30 -19.50
N MET A 142 4.75 -14.99 -19.39
CA MET A 142 4.29 -14.19 -20.53
C MET A 142 5.30 -14.06 -21.66
N PRO A 143 6.61 -13.91 -21.44
CA PRO A 143 7.59 -13.89 -22.54
C PRO A 143 7.50 -15.14 -23.41
N LYS A 144 7.37 -16.32 -22.79
CA LYS A 144 7.22 -17.57 -23.48
C LYS A 144 5.89 -17.69 -24.22
N MET A 145 4.80 -17.30 -23.58
CA MET A 145 3.46 -17.37 -24.16
C MET A 145 3.29 -16.44 -25.38
N PHE A 146 4.03 -15.34 -25.40
CA PHE A 146 4.02 -14.39 -26.53
C PHE A 146 5.13 -14.67 -27.55
N ASP A 147 5.94 -15.70 -27.36
CA ASP A 147 7.07 -16.00 -28.23
C ASP A 147 8.03 -14.81 -28.39
N VAL A 148 8.43 -14.26 -27.25
CA VAL A 148 9.33 -13.10 -27.14
C VAL A 148 10.35 -13.25 -26.03
N GLU A 149 10.80 -14.49 -25.74
CA GLU A 149 11.76 -14.79 -24.66
C GLU A 149 13.11 -14.12 -24.88
N ASP A 150 13.51 -13.95 -26.15
CA ASP A 150 14.76 -13.31 -26.54
C ASP A 150 14.67 -11.77 -26.62
N ALA A 151 13.46 -11.21 -26.44
CA ALA A 151 13.29 -9.77 -26.48
C ALA A 151 13.96 -9.10 -25.26
N ARG A 152 14.52 -7.93 -25.49
CA ARG A 152 15.15 -7.14 -24.45
C ARG A 152 14.57 -5.73 -24.47
N PRO A 153 13.67 -5.40 -23.53
CA PRO A 153 13.21 -4.04 -23.35
C PRO A 153 14.39 -3.08 -23.16
N TYR A 154 14.31 -1.91 -23.76
CA TYR A 154 15.35 -0.91 -23.72
C TYR A 154 14.83 0.40 -23.13
N ALA A 155 15.75 1.25 -22.67
CA ALA A 155 15.38 2.55 -22.15
C ALA A 155 15.26 3.57 -23.30
N VAL A 156 14.15 4.32 -23.30
CA VAL A 156 13.90 5.45 -24.18
C VAL A 156 13.84 6.74 -23.36
N ASP A 157 14.23 7.85 -23.96
CA ASP A 157 14.07 9.17 -23.34
C ASP A 157 12.77 9.80 -23.85
N VAL A 158 11.84 10.02 -22.94
CA VAL A 158 10.56 10.67 -23.21
C VAL A 158 10.47 11.89 -22.30
N ASP A 159 10.49 13.06 -22.85
CA ASP A 159 10.43 14.35 -22.15
C ASP A 159 11.45 14.48 -20.99
N GLY A 160 12.70 13.98 -21.21
CA GLY A 160 13.79 14.02 -20.23
C GLY A 160 13.68 12.95 -19.14
N ARG A 161 12.75 11.99 -19.27
CA ARG A 161 12.62 10.81 -18.39
C ARG A 161 13.05 9.56 -19.14
N LYS A 162 13.87 8.75 -18.49
CA LYS A 162 14.22 7.42 -19.01
C LYS A 162 13.11 6.44 -18.65
N LEU A 163 12.36 6.02 -19.66
CA LEU A 163 11.31 5.03 -19.54
C LEU A 163 11.72 3.72 -20.19
N ILE A 164 11.15 2.62 -19.77
CA ILE A 164 11.33 1.29 -20.34
C ILE A 164 10.33 1.12 -21.47
N GLU A 165 10.79 0.88 -22.69
CA GLU A 165 9.90 0.58 -23.82
C GLU A 165 9.40 -0.86 -23.73
N PRO A 166 8.07 -1.09 -23.62
CA PRO A 166 7.51 -2.42 -23.61
C PRO A 166 7.72 -3.15 -24.93
N VAL A 167 7.78 -4.47 -24.87
CA VAL A 167 7.83 -5.30 -26.08
C VAL A 167 6.45 -5.34 -26.72
N GLU A 168 6.33 -5.07 -28.00
CA GLU A 168 5.06 -5.16 -28.73
C GLU A 168 4.94 -6.50 -29.46
N LYS A 169 3.88 -7.24 -29.18
CA LYS A 169 3.53 -8.49 -29.87
C LYS A 169 2.01 -8.66 -29.90
N TYR A 170 1.49 -9.10 -31.05
CA TYR A 170 0.05 -9.30 -31.26
C TYR A 170 -0.83 -8.07 -30.98
N GLY A 171 -0.28 -6.86 -31.11
CA GLY A 171 -0.98 -5.61 -30.78
C GLY A 171 -1.07 -5.30 -29.29
N VAL A 172 -0.30 -6.00 -28.46
CA VAL A 172 -0.24 -5.83 -27.01
C VAL A 172 1.15 -5.31 -26.63
N LYS A 173 1.22 -4.27 -25.79
CA LYS A 173 2.45 -3.84 -25.11
C LYS A 173 2.69 -4.75 -23.91
N LEU A 174 3.76 -5.53 -23.96
CA LEU A 174 4.09 -6.52 -22.94
C LEU A 174 5.31 -6.09 -22.11
N LEU A 175 5.19 -6.15 -20.81
CA LEU A 175 6.32 -6.04 -19.89
C LEU A 175 6.27 -7.17 -18.86
N SER A 176 7.40 -7.80 -18.62
CA SER A 176 7.56 -8.88 -17.63
C SER A 176 8.89 -8.74 -16.93
N ILE A 177 8.93 -9.07 -15.65
CA ILE A 177 10.19 -9.20 -14.93
C ILE A 177 11.14 -10.23 -15.58
N GLY A 178 10.55 -11.23 -16.27
CA GLY A 178 11.28 -12.25 -16.99
C GLY A 178 12.22 -11.72 -18.08
N PHE A 179 12.02 -10.51 -18.58
CA PHE A 179 12.96 -9.86 -19.52
C PHE A 179 14.25 -9.38 -18.87
N PHE A 180 14.27 -9.19 -17.55
CA PHE A 180 15.36 -8.58 -16.79
C PHE A 180 16.09 -9.57 -15.89
N VAL A 181 15.47 -10.72 -15.63
CA VAL A 181 16.04 -11.75 -14.75
C VAL A 181 16.66 -12.85 -15.59
N ASN A 182 17.96 -13.11 -15.37
CA ASN A 182 18.59 -14.28 -15.93
C ASN A 182 18.11 -15.52 -15.13
N LEU A 183 17.35 -16.41 -15.75
CA LEU A 183 16.75 -17.59 -15.11
C LEU A 183 17.80 -18.56 -14.52
N ASP A 184 19.04 -18.46 -15.00
CA ASP A 184 20.18 -19.26 -14.52
C ASP A 184 20.79 -18.75 -13.20
N THR A 185 20.48 -17.53 -12.82
CA THR A 185 20.90 -16.95 -11.54
C THR A 185 19.72 -16.94 -10.59
N ALA A 186 19.71 -17.86 -9.61
CA ALA A 186 18.72 -17.90 -8.54
C ALA A 186 18.79 -16.64 -7.69
N THR A 187 18.16 -15.57 -8.15
CA THR A 187 18.08 -14.31 -7.41
C THR A 187 17.01 -14.47 -6.33
N LEU A 188 17.43 -14.49 -5.08
CA LEU A 188 16.55 -14.51 -3.93
C LEU A 188 15.83 -13.16 -3.79
N TRP A 189 14.69 -13.01 -4.44
CA TRP A 189 13.83 -11.85 -4.30
C TRP A 189 13.16 -11.86 -2.93
N ARG A 190 13.62 -11.01 -2.03
CA ARG A 190 12.90 -10.76 -0.77
C ARG A 190 11.70 -9.87 -1.06
N GLY A 191 10.56 -10.10 -0.36
CA GLY A 191 9.28 -9.45 -0.66
C GLY A 191 9.33 -7.94 -0.89
N GLY A 192 10.16 -7.20 -0.15
CA GLY A 192 10.34 -5.75 -0.36
C GLY A 192 11.01 -5.38 -1.68
N MET A 193 11.97 -6.17 -2.15
CA MET A 193 12.65 -5.97 -3.45
C MET A 193 11.69 -6.26 -4.61
N ALA A 194 10.93 -7.33 -4.49
CA ALA A 194 9.91 -7.72 -5.46
C ALA A 194 8.85 -6.63 -5.64
N SER A 195 8.31 -6.11 -4.55
CA SER A 195 7.32 -5.03 -4.60
C SER A 195 7.86 -3.73 -5.20
N ASN A 196 9.13 -3.41 -4.95
CA ASN A 196 9.76 -2.22 -5.52
C ASN A 196 10.02 -2.39 -7.03
N ALA A 197 10.48 -3.56 -7.47
CA ALA A 197 10.67 -3.86 -8.88
C ALA A 197 9.35 -3.77 -9.67
N LEU A 198 8.26 -4.33 -9.13
CA LEU A 198 6.94 -4.21 -9.75
C LEU A 198 6.46 -2.76 -9.83
N LYS A 199 6.68 -1.96 -8.78
CA LYS A 199 6.34 -0.53 -8.82
C LYS A 199 7.12 0.21 -9.90
N GLN A 200 8.41 -0.11 -10.07
CA GLN A 200 9.23 0.46 -11.13
C GLN A 200 8.72 0.04 -12.52
N LEU A 201 8.43 -1.24 -12.74
CA LEU A 201 7.87 -1.71 -14.01
C LEU A 201 6.53 -1.05 -14.35
N ILE A 202 5.73 -0.67 -13.35
CA ILE A 202 4.48 0.07 -13.57
C ILE A 202 4.76 1.54 -13.89
N ALA A 203 5.62 2.19 -13.11
CA ALA A 203 5.80 3.64 -13.14
C ALA A 203 6.78 4.11 -14.22
N ASP A 204 7.81 3.29 -14.51
CA ASP A 204 8.91 3.65 -15.41
C ASP A 204 8.76 3.03 -16.81
N ALA A 205 7.62 2.39 -17.10
CA ALA A 205 7.35 1.89 -18.46
C ALA A 205 6.64 2.94 -19.32
N ASN A 206 7.02 2.98 -20.58
CA ASN A 206 6.40 3.81 -21.61
C ASN A 206 5.09 3.15 -22.11
N TRP A 207 4.10 3.10 -21.23
CA TRP A 207 2.80 2.53 -21.57
C TRP A 207 2.07 3.38 -22.63
N GLY A 208 2.21 4.73 -22.55
CA GLY A 208 1.42 5.65 -23.34
C GLY A 208 -0.07 5.52 -23.04
N ASP A 209 -0.87 5.98 -24.01
CA ASP A 209 -2.33 5.99 -23.93
C ASP A 209 -2.88 4.57 -24.06
N LEU A 210 -3.41 3.99 -22.99
CA LEU A 210 -4.04 2.67 -22.95
C LEU A 210 -5.52 2.74 -22.57
N ASP A 211 -6.33 1.82 -23.13
CA ASP A 211 -7.76 1.70 -22.82
C ASP A 211 -8.00 0.84 -21.60
#